data_3087d9464156387247d8eb15d45e501b
#
_entry.id   3087d9464156387247d8eb15d45e501b
#
_cell.length_a   1.000
_cell.length_b   1.000
_cell.length_c   1.000
_cell.angle_alpha   90.00
_cell.angle_beta   90.00
_cell.angle_gamma   90.00
#
_symmetry.space_group_name_H-M   'P 1'
#
loop_
_entity.id
_entity.type
_entity.pdbx_description
1 polymer ?
#
loop_
_entity_poly.entity_id
_entity_poly.type
_entity_poly.pdbx_seq_one_letter_code
_entity_poly.pdbx_strand_id
1 'polypeptide(L)'
;MNIAMSSVDYNTADLENREKLSFTKSCMERIYDRIGEKNGVLGAVIISTCNRTEIYLSLEDGWELNPFELLCECADIDFEIYENMYVTKTDNDVIRHLSELACGVKSQIWGEDQIITQVKDAAAFARSLNMTDSILEVMFRIAVSAGKKVKTLVDFKSDSNNSDKRAANIIKSSLENPKVLVIGNGMVGRDVAQMLVKSGIDTTMTLRHYRHGENIIPNGVKTIDYTLRYDILSECDAVVSATLSPHRTIKYEKVAELCRIPKIFIDLAVPRDIDERVALFENVRYYNIDDIGKNEIELSHKQQMEEINAILDKYIDDFYRWYSYKMRVNVGE
;
A
#
# COMPACT_ATOMS: atom_id res chain seq x y z
N MET A 1 -19.30 -21.66 -4.09
CA MET A 1 -18.75 -20.55 -3.28
C MET A 1 -18.98 -19.27 -4.09
N ASN A 2 -19.61 -18.27 -3.52
CA ASN A 2 -19.90 -17.06 -4.28
C ASN A 2 -19.08 -15.89 -3.71
N ILE A 3 -17.82 -15.84 -4.11
CA ILE A 3 -16.90 -14.74 -3.79
C ILE A 3 -16.35 -14.13 -5.07
N ALA A 4 -16.26 -12.81 -5.08
CA ALA A 4 -15.70 -12.04 -6.18
C ALA A 4 -14.75 -10.98 -5.64
N MET A 5 -13.74 -10.61 -6.41
CA MET A 5 -12.87 -9.49 -6.11
C MET A 5 -12.57 -8.70 -7.37
N SER A 6 -12.30 -7.44 -7.19
CA SER A 6 -11.70 -6.61 -8.25
C SER A 6 -10.53 -5.82 -7.71
N SER A 7 -9.54 -5.60 -8.56
CA SER A 7 -8.34 -4.82 -8.21
C SER A 7 -7.99 -3.81 -9.30
N VAL A 8 -7.62 -2.62 -8.88
CA VAL A 8 -6.87 -1.64 -9.65
C VAL A 8 -5.50 -1.52 -9.00
N ASP A 9 -4.42 -1.75 -9.74
CA ASP A 9 -3.07 -1.69 -9.21
C ASP A 9 -2.10 -0.98 -10.17
N TYR A 10 -0.85 -0.90 -9.78
CA TYR A 10 0.21 -0.22 -10.55
C TYR A 10 0.47 -0.82 -11.95
N ASN A 11 -0.02 -2.05 -12.25
CA ASN A 11 0.07 -2.65 -13.57
C ASN A 11 -1.11 -2.25 -14.47
N THR A 12 -2.26 -1.92 -13.86
CA THR A 12 -3.51 -1.67 -14.59
C THR A 12 -3.85 -0.20 -14.72
N ALA A 13 -3.38 0.65 -13.79
CA ALA A 13 -3.66 2.08 -13.80
C ALA A 13 -2.42 2.91 -13.43
N ASP A 14 -2.31 4.07 -14.05
CA ASP A 14 -1.29 5.06 -13.71
C ASP A 14 -1.50 5.66 -12.31
N LEU A 15 -0.52 6.43 -11.86
CA LEU A 15 -0.56 7.00 -10.51
C LEU A 15 -1.73 7.98 -10.32
N GLU A 16 -2.07 8.78 -11.34
CA GLU A 16 -3.15 9.77 -11.27
C GLU A 16 -4.51 9.09 -11.03
N ASN A 17 -4.78 7.99 -11.73
CA ASN A 17 -6.02 7.23 -11.55
C ASN A 17 -6.05 6.47 -10.23
N ARG A 18 -4.91 5.94 -9.76
CA ARG A 18 -4.83 5.29 -8.44
C ARG A 18 -5.01 6.28 -7.28
N GLU A 19 -4.56 7.53 -7.42
CA GLU A 19 -4.78 8.59 -6.41
C GLU A 19 -6.27 8.85 -6.17
N LYS A 20 -7.11 8.79 -7.20
CA LYS A 20 -8.57 8.96 -7.09
C LYS A 20 -9.24 7.82 -6.30
N LEU A 21 -8.60 6.65 -6.23
CA LEU A 21 -9.04 5.48 -5.47
C LEU A 21 -8.39 5.39 -4.07
N SER A 22 -7.66 6.41 -3.65
CA SER A 22 -7.07 6.48 -2.31
C SER A 22 -8.08 7.06 -1.33
N PHE A 23 -8.60 6.21 -0.44
CA PHE A 23 -9.66 6.57 0.49
C PHE A 23 -9.13 6.88 1.89
N THR A 24 -9.59 7.99 2.46
CA THR A 24 -9.39 8.26 3.90
C THR A 24 -10.27 7.32 4.73
N LYS A 25 -9.94 7.16 6.01
CA LYS A 25 -10.72 6.29 6.92
C LYS A 25 -12.20 6.66 6.96
N SER A 26 -12.52 7.95 7.06
CA SER A 26 -13.91 8.43 7.08
C SER A 26 -14.64 8.23 5.74
N CYS A 27 -13.92 8.26 4.61
CA CYS A 27 -14.47 7.91 3.32
C CYS A 27 -14.77 6.41 3.24
N MET A 28 -13.84 5.57 3.71
CA MET A 28 -14.03 4.11 3.77
C MET A 28 -15.23 3.71 4.63
N GLU A 29 -15.44 4.35 5.79
CA GLU A 29 -16.62 4.09 6.63
C GLU A 29 -17.91 4.32 5.86
N ARG A 30 -18.05 5.45 5.15
CA ARG A 30 -19.23 5.73 4.31
C ARG A 30 -19.40 4.76 3.14
N ILE A 31 -18.31 4.33 2.52
CA ILE A 31 -18.35 3.32 1.45
C ILE A 31 -18.89 1.99 2.00
N TYR A 32 -18.39 1.55 3.15
CA TYR A 32 -18.88 0.33 3.79
C TYR A 32 -20.34 0.41 4.19
N ASP A 33 -20.80 1.53 4.73
CA ASP A 33 -22.24 1.74 5.05
C ASP A 33 -23.10 1.55 3.80
N ARG A 34 -22.71 2.16 2.66
CA ARG A 34 -23.44 2.04 1.39
C ARG A 34 -23.39 0.62 0.80
N ILE A 35 -22.24 -0.07 0.93
CA ILE A 35 -22.13 -1.49 0.50
C ILE A 35 -23.07 -2.37 1.34
N GLY A 36 -23.15 -2.12 2.65
CA GLY A 36 -24.03 -2.87 3.56
C GLY A 36 -25.53 -2.74 3.26
N GLU A 37 -25.93 -1.69 2.55
CA GLU A 37 -27.32 -1.50 2.08
C GLU A 37 -27.64 -2.27 0.79
N LYS A 38 -26.63 -2.88 0.14
CA LYS A 38 -26.82 -3.57 -1.13
C LYS A 38 -27.33 -4.99 -0.93
N ASN A 39 -28.39 -5.32 -1.66
CA ASN A 39 -28.95 -6.67 -1.65
C ASN A 39 -27.94 -7.68 -2.18
N GLY A 40 -27.92 -8.87 -1.60
CA GLY A 40 -27.06 -9.97 -2.02
C GLY A 40 -25.61 -9.88 -1.53
N VAL A 41 -25.19 -8.81 -0.85
CA VAL A 41 -23.86 -8.70 -0.24
C VAL A 41 -23.89 -9.25 1.19
N LEU A 42 -23.13 -10.32 1.45
CA LEU A 42 -22.96 -10.91 2.78
C LEU A 42 -21.79 -10.31 3.54
N GLY A 43 -20.82 -9.77 2.82
CA GLY A 43 -19.67 -9.12 3.39
C GLY A 43 -18.77 -8.49 2.33
N ALA A 44 -17.95 -7.53 2.77
CA ALA A 44 -16.98 -6.86 1.93
C ALA A 44 -15.69 -6.58 2.71
N VAL A 45 -14.52 -6.65 2.03
CA VAL A 45 -13.24 -6.13 2.54
C VAL A 45 -12.60 -5.31 1.44
N ILE A 46 -12.19 -4.09 1.78
CA ILE A 46 -11.48 -3.18 0.86
C ILE A 46 -10.04 -3.02 1.35
N ILE A 47 -9.08 -3.33 0.48
CA ILE A 47 -7.66 -3.04 0.68
C ILE A 47 -7.35 -1.80 -0.13
N SER A 48 -6.95 -0.71 0.52
CA SER A 48 -6.51 0.51 -0.15
C SER A 48 -5.12 0.87 0.34
N THR A 49 -4.15 0.87 -0.57
CA THR A 49 -2.73 1.19 -0.32
C THR A 49 -2.23 2.19 -1.36
N CYS A 50 -0.96 2.60 -1.28
CA CYS A 50 -0.36 3.47 -2.30
C CYS A 50 -0.28 2.84 -3.70
N ASN A 51 -0.30 1.50 -3.79
CA ASN A 51 -0.06 0.79 -5.06
C ASN A 51 -1.29 0.09 -5.61
N ARG A 52 -2.38 -0.03 -4.81
CA ARG A 52 -3.59 -0.74 -5.20
C ARG A 52 -4.81 -0.37 -4.40
N THR A 53 -5.95 -0.54 -5.04
CA THR A 53 -7.24 -0.61 -4.38
C THR A 53 -7.93 -1.88 -4.84
N GLU A 54 -8.29 -2.73 -3.88
CA GLU A 54 -8.95 -4.00 -4.11
C GLU A 54 -10.20 -4.09 -3.25
N ILE A 55 -11.27 -4.64 -3.81
CA ILE A 55 -12.50 -4.97 -3.09
C ILE A 55 -12.77 -6.46 -3.20
N TYR A 56 -13.10 -7.09 -2.09
CA TYR A 56 -13.48 -8.49 -1.96
C TYR A 56 -14.91 -8.57 -1.46
N LEU A 57 -15.76 -9.32 -2.15
CA LEU A 57 -17.16 -9.52 -1.80
C LEU A 57 -17.43 -11.00 -1.52
N SER A 58 -18.22 -11.26 -0.49
CA SER A 58 -18.97 -12.49 -0.30
C SER A 58 -20.43 -12.22 -0.64
N LEU A 59 -21.01 -13.02 -1.53
CA LEU A 59 -22.33 -12.81 -2.07
C LEU A 59 -23.28 -13.97 -1.71
N GLU A 60 -24.56 -13.70 -1.63
CA GLU A 60 -25.60 -14.73 -1.56
C GLU A 60 -25.59 -15.60 -2.82
N ASP A 61 -26.02 -16.85 -2.69
CA ASP A 61 -26.10 -17.76 -3.83
C ASP A 61 -27.06 -17.24 -4.89
N GLY A 62 -26.59 -17.22 -6.14
CA GLY A 62 -27.34 -16.72 -7.29
C GLY A 62 -27.25 -15.21 -7.55
N TRP A 63 -26.49 -14.48 -6.73
CA TRP A 63 -26.16 -13.08 -6.99
C TRP A 63 -24.87 -12.95 -7.75
N GLU A 64 -24.87 -12.05 -8.74
CA GLU A 64 -23.69 -11.63 -9.50
C GLU A 64 -23.58 -10.11 -9.44
N LEU A 65 -22.46 -9.61 -8.91
CA LEU A 65 -22.14 -8.19 -8.84
C LEU A 65 -20.71 -7.98 -9.34
N ASN A 66 -20.48 -6.91 -10.09
CA ASN A 66 -19.15 -6.46 -10.38
C ASN A 66 -18.59 -5.71 -9.16
N PRO A 67 -17.56 -6.25 -8.46
CA PRO A 67 -17.08 -5.61 -7.23
C PRO A 67 -16.55 -4.20 -7.45
N PHE A 68 -15.90 -3.94 -8.59
CA PHE A 68 -15.33 -2.62 -8.85
C PHE A 68 -16.40 -1.58 -9.20
N GLU A 69 -17.41 -1.96 -9.97
CA GLU A 69 -18.56 -1.11 -10.26
C GLU A 69 -19.29 -0.73 -8.97
N LEU A 70 -19.51 -1.70 -8.08
CA LEU A 70 -20.11 -1.47 -6.77
C LEU A 70 -19.25 -0.50 -5.92
N LEU A 71 -17.91 -0.67 -5.93
CA LEU A 71 -17.02 0.24 -5.22
C LEU A 71 -17.12 1.66 -5.76
N CYS A 72 -17.11 1.83 -7.09
CA CYS A 72 -17.24 3.14 -7.74
C CYS A 72 -18.57 3.81 -7.39
N GLU A 73 -19.67 3.06 -7.48
CA GLU A 73 -21.00 3.55 -7.09
C GLU A 73 -21.02 4.03 -5.63
N CYS A 74 -20.48 3.22 -4.69
CA CYS A 74 -20.46 3.56 -3.28
C CYS A 74 -19.46 4.67 -2.92
N ALA A 75 -18.46 4.92 -3.75
CA ALA A 75 -17.45 5.95 -3.55
C ALA A 75 -17.76 7.25 -4.32
N ASP A 76 -18.87 7.32 -5.09
CA ASP A 76 -19.22 8.41 -6.00
C ASP A 76 -18.12 8.68 -7.06
N ILE A 77 -17.55 7.59 -7.62
CA ILE A 77 -16.52 7.62 -8.65
C ILE A 77 -17.14 7.17 -9.97
N ASP A 78 -16.80 7.85 -11.06
CA ASP A 78 -17.21 7.48 -12.40
C ASP A 78 -16.50 6.18 -12.83
N PHE A 79 -17.27 5.10 -12.95
CA PHE A 79 -16.76 3.78 -13.33
C PHE A 79 -16.20 3.74 -14.76
N GLU A 80 -16.77 4.52 -15.70
CA GLU A 80 -16.37 4.51 -17.11
C GLU A 80 -14.90 4.91 -17.30
N ILE A 81 -14.36 5.75 -16.40
CA ILE A 81 -12.94 6.13 -16.40
C ILE A 81 -12.02 4.92 -16.27
N TYR A 82 -12.48 3.85 -15.61
CA TYR A 82 -11.67 2.68 -15.25
C TYR A 82 -11.97 1.43 -16.08
N GLU A 83 -12.76 1.51 -17.17
CA GLU A 83 -13.26 0.36 -17.92
C GLU A 83 -12.19 -0.68 -18.28
N ASN A 84 -10.94 -0.25 -18.53
CA ASN A 84 -9.82 -1.14 -18.87
C ASN A 84 -8.71 -1.14 -17.80
N MET A 85 -8.97 -0.62 -16.59
CA MET A 85 -7.96 -0.43 -15.55
C MET A 85 -8.15 -1.34 -14.35
N TYR A 86 -9.09 -2.27 -14.38
CA TYR A 86 -9.32 -3.20 -13.29
C TYR A 86 -9.34 -4.66 -13.76
N VAL A 87 -9.07 -5.56 -12.85
CA VAL A 87 -9.14 -7.01 -13.05
C VAL A 87 -10.11 -7.59 -12.05
N THR A 88 -11.06 -8.40 -12.52
CA THR A 88 -12.00 -9.14 -11.66
C THR A 88 -11.62 -10.62 -11.61
N LYS A 89 -11.77 -11.23 -10.44
CA LYS A 89 -11.61 -12.65 -10.18
C LYS A 89 -12.79 -13.17 -9.38
N THR A 90 -13.09 -14.45 -9.55
CA THR A 90 -14.17 -15.13 -8.82
C THR A 90 -13.65 -16.43 -8.19
N ASP A 91 -14.33 -16.86 -7.15
CA ASP A 91 -14.16 -18.17 -6.52
C ASP A 91 -12.69 -18.57 -6.21
N ASN A 92 -12.19 -19.59 -6.90
CA ASN A 92 -10.87 -20.18 -6.61
C ASN A 92 -9.71 -19.21 -6.85
N ASP A 93 -9.86 -18.29 -7.80
CA ASP A 93 -8.82 -17.32 -8.14
C ASP A 93 -8.70 -16.20 -7.10
N VAL A 94 -9.77 -15.97 -6.32
CA VAL A 94 -9.79 -14.93 -5.27
C VAL A 94 -8.86 -15.28 -4.12
N ILE A 95 -8.96 -16.50 -3.56
CA ILE A 95 -8.10 -16.90 -2.44
C ILE A 95 -6.64 -17.01 -2.85
N ARG A 96 -6.38 -17.49 -4.08
CA ARG A 96 -5.02 -17.52 -4.60
C ARG A 96 -4.45 -16.11 -4.72
N HIS A 97 -5.19 -15.20 -5.33
CA HIS A 97 -4.78 -13.80 -5.47
C HIS A 97 -4.47 -13.15 -4.10
N LEU A 98 -5.38 -13.30 -3.14
CA LEU A 98 -5.21 -12.75 -1.79
C LEU A 98 -3.99 -13.35 -1.07
N SER A 99 -3.73 -14.65 -1.26
CA SER A 99 -2.58 -15.32 -0.65
C SER A 99 -1.27 -14.86 -1.29
N GLU A 100 -1.21 -14.71 -2.60
CA GLU A 100 -0.08 -14.14 -3.33
C GLU A 100 0.16 -12.67 -2.91
N LEU A 101 -0.91 -11.89 -2.76
CA LEU A 101 -0.84 -10.52 -2.27
C LEU A 101 -0.23 -10.48 -0.86
N ALA A 102 -0.74 -11.28 0.07
CA ALA A 102 -0.24 -11.33 1.44
C ALA A 102 1.23 -11.74 1.56
N CYS A 103 1.75 -12.48 0.57
CA CYS A 103 3.18 -12.81 0.48
C CYS A 103 4.05 -11.66 -0.05
N GLY A 104 3.45 -10.64 -0.67
CA GLY A 104 4.16 -9.54 -1.32
C GLY A 104 4.60 -9.81 -2.75
N VAL A 105 4.19 -10.95 -3.35
CA VAL A 105 4.56 -11.26 -4.76
C VAL A 105 3.70 -10.54 -5.79
N LYS A 106 2.61 -9.91 -5.33
CA LYS A 106 1.79 -8.99 -6.13
C LYS A 106 2.14 -7.52 -5.86
N SER A 107 3.03 -7.23 -4.94
CA SER A 107 3.47 -5.87 -4.66
C SER A 107 4.38 -5.35 -5.76
N GLN A 108 4.36 -4.06 -6.01
CA GLN A 108 5.27 -3.40 -6.94
C GLN A 108 6.74 -3.66 -6.57
N ILE A 109 7.02 -3.79 -5.29
CA ILE A 109 8.30 -4.23 -4.76
C ILE A 109 8.16 -5.68 -4.33
N TRP A 110 8.92 -6.57 -4.99
CA TRP A 110 8.89 -8.01 -4.78
C TRP A 110 9.21 -8.38 -3.33
N GLY A 111 8.29 -9.11 -2.68
CA GLY A 111 8.46 -9.51 -1.30
C GLY A 111 8.34 -8.36 -0.30
N GLU A 112 7.59 -7.30 -0.58
CA GLU A 112 7.35 -6.20 0.35
C GLU A 112 6.77 -6.69 1.68
N ASP A 113 7.35 -6.21 2.81
CA ASP A 113 6.95 -6.67 4.15
C ASP A 113 5.66 -6.01 4.66
N GLN A 114 5.35 -4.81 4.18
CA GLN A 114 4.24 -4.02 4.69
C GLN A 114 2.87 -4.57 4.29
N ILE A 115 2.79 -5.22 3.12
CA ILE A 115 1.51 -5.66 2.55
C ILE A 115 0.76 -6.64 3.46
N ILE A 116 1.46 -7.53 4.17
CA ILE A 116 0.81 -8.48 5.07
C ILE A 116 0.09 -7.78 6.23
N THR A 117 0.68 -6.68 6.72
CA THR A 117 0.06 -5.84 7.75
C THR A 117 -1.15 -5.12 7.17
N GLN A 118 -1.05 -4.56 5.96
CA GLN A 118 -2.14 -3.87 5.28
C GLN A 118 -3.34 -4.80 5.02
N VAL A 119 -3.10 -6.04 4.56
CA VAL A 119 -4.13 -7.06 4.39
C VAL A 119 -4.82 -7.40 5.71
N LYS A 120 -4.05 -7.58 6.78
CA LYS A 120 -4.58 -7.85 8.13
C LYS A 120 -5.41 -6.69 8.66
N ASP A 121 -4.93 -5.45 8.48
CA ASP A 121 -5.58 -4.25 9.00
C ASP A 121 -6.89 -3.96 8.21
N ALA A 122 -6.91 -4.19 6.90
CA ALA A 122 -8.11 -4.08 6.08
C ALA A 122 -9.22 -5.04 6.56
N ALA A 123 -8.88 -6.32 6.80
CA ALA A 123 -9.84 -7.28 7.34
C ALA A 123 -10.31 -6.90 8.76
N ALA A 124 -9.41 -6.41 9.62
CA ALA A 124 -9.77 -5.96 10.97
C ALA A 124 -10.69 -4.72 10.92
N PHE A 125 -10.45 -3.81 9.99
CA PHE A 125 -11.29 -2.64 9.80
C PHE A 125 -12.69 -3.01 9.32
N ALA A 126 -12.82 -3.84 8.28
CA ALA A 126 -14.11 -4.35 7.80
C ALA A 126 -14.88 -5.09 8.91
N ARG A 127 -14.19 -5.91 9.72
CA ARG A 127 -14.77 -6.58 10.89
C ARG A 127 -15.31 -5.59 11.91
N SER A 128 -14.61 -4.51 12.19
CA SER A 128 -15.05 -3.48 13.16
C SER A 128 -16.34 -2.77 12.71
N LEU A 129 -16.66 -2.82 11.41
CA LEU A 129 -17.88 -2.29 10.80
C LEU A 129 -18.95 -3.37 10.56
N ASN A 130 -18.75 -4.61 11.05
CA ASN A 130 -19.63 -5.76 10.82
C ASN A 130 -19.81 -6.11 9.32
N MET A 131 -18.81 -5.81 8.50
CA MET A 131 -18.83 -6.05 7.06
C MET A 131 -18.09 -7.32 6.64
N THR A 132 -17.84 -8.25 7.57
CA THR A 132 -17.22 -9.54 7.25
C THR A 132 -18.16 -10.69 7.61
N ASP A 133 -18.28 -11.64 6.68
CA ASP A 133 -18.92 -12.94 6.94
C ASP A 133 -17.84 -14.00 7.28
N SER A 134 -18.28 -15.22 7.58
CA SER A 134 -17.37 -16.30 7.95
C SER A 134 -16.43 -16.73 6.80
N ILE A 135 -16.81 -16.53 5.53
CA ILE A 135 -16.00 -16.89 4.37
C ILE A 135 -14.82 -15.92 4.26
N LEU A 136 -15.10 -14.62 4.25
CA LEU A 136 -14.07 -13.58 4.21
C LEU A 136 -13.15 -13.67 5.43
N GLU A 137 -13.69 -13.90 6.64
CA GLU A 137 -12.91 -14.04 7.87
C GLU A 137 -11.87 -15.17 7.76
N VAL A 138 -12.29 -16.35 7.30
CA VAL A 138 -11.38 -17.49 7.19
C VAL A 138 -10.41 -17.30 6.03
N MET A 139 -10.87 -16.77 4.90
CA MET A 139 -10.05 -16.51 3.72
C MET A 139 -8.90 -15.55 4.05
N PHE A 140 -9.19 -14.39 4.66
CA PHE A 140 -8.18 -13.42 5.04
C PHE A 140 -7.22 -13.95 6.11
N ARG A 141 -7.72 -14.68 7.10
CA ARG A 141 -6.89 -15.33 8.12
C ARG A 141 -5.91 -16.33 7.52
N ILE A 142 -6.37 -17.16 6.58
CA ILE A 142 -5.54 -18.16 5.90
C ILE A 142 -4.49 -17.47 5.03
N ALA A 143 -4.87 -16.46 4.25
CA ALA A 143 -3.93 -15.69 3.42
C ALA A 143 -2.84 -15.00 4.24
N VAL A 144 -3.19 -14.38 5.37
CA VAL A 144 -2.21 -13.79 6.30
C VAL A 144 -1.29 -14.86 6.90
N SER A 145 -1.83 -16.04 7.24
CA SER A 145 -1.04 -17.14 7.78
C SER A 145 -0.07 -17.70 6.74
N ALA A 146 -0.52 -17.88 5.50
CA ALA A 146 0.30 -18.27 4.36
C ALA A 146 1.42 -17.25 4.10
N GLY A 147 1.08 -15.96 4.07
CA GLY A 147 2.05 -14.88 3.89
C GLY A 147 3.15 -14.89 4.95
N LYS A 148 2.79 -15.05 6.24
CA LYS A 148 3.77 -15.19 7.34
C LYS A 148 4.67 -16.41 7.16
N LYS A 149 4.10 -17.54 6.72
CA LYS A 149 4.87 -18.77 6.49
C LYS A 149 5.86 -18.61 5.35
N VAL A 150 5.41 -18.02 4.23
CA VAL A 150 6.27 -17.71 3.09
C VAL A 150 7.41 -16.79 3.51
N LYS A 151 7.11 -15.69 4.22
CA LYS A 151 8.15 -14.77 4.75
C LYS A 151 9.17 -15.41 5.68
N THR A 152 8.81 -16.50 6.33
CA THR A 152 9.73 -17.25 7.22
C THR A 152 10.61 -18.23 6.46
N LEU A 153 10.12 -18.81 5.37
CA LEU A 153 10.78 -19.92 4.67
C LEU A 153 11.50 -19.49 3.39
N VAL A 154 10.96 -18.50 2.68
CA VAL A 154 11.51 -18.01 1.42
C VAL A 154 12.36 -16.78 1.69
N ASP A 155 13.63 -16.87 1.28
CA ASP A 155 14.53 -15.71 1.33
C ASP A 155 14.23 -14.80 0.12
N PHE A 156 13.48 -13.74 0.35
CA PHE A 156 13.31 -12.68 -0.63
C PHE A 156 14.64 -11.92 -0.75
N LYS A 157 15.55 -12.48 -1.55
CA LYS A 157 16.88 -11.89 -1.77
C LYS A 157 16.72 -10.47 -2.30
N SER A 158 16.68 -9.52 -1.41
CA SER A 158 17.28 -8.21 -1.60
C SER A 158 17.00 -7.31 -0.41
N ASP A 159 18.06 -6.81 0.17
CA ASP A 159 18.03 -5.63 1.03
C ASP A 159 17.59 -4.36 0.28
N SER A 160 17.36 -4.42 -1.02
CA SER A 160 17.03 -3.30 -1.90
C SER A 160 15.56 -3.17 -2.29
N ASN A 161 14.69 -4.10 -1.86
CA ASN A 161 13.33 -4.21 -2.42
C ASN A 161 12.25 -3.36 -1.73
N ASN A 162 12.51 -2.78 -0.58
CA ASN A 162 11.55 -1.91 0.09
C ASN A 162 11.70 -0.46 -0.41
N SER A 163 10.59 0.25 -0.59
CA SER A 163 10.59 1.64 -1.09
C SER A 163 11.44 2.59 -0.21
N ASP A 164 11.43 2.35 1.10
CA ASP A 164 12.25 3.05 2.08
C ASP A 164 13.75 2.82 1.85
N LYS A 165 14.17 1.56 1.66
CA LYS A 165 15.57 1.19 1.38
C LYS A 165 16.03 1.77 0.05
N ARG A 166 15.19 1.72 -0.98
CA ARG A 166 15.53 2.29 -2.29
C ARG A 166 15.63 3.80 -2.26
N ALA A 167 14.71 4.49 -1.58
CA ALA A 167 14.79 5.93 -1.38
C ALA A 167 16.11 6.31 -0.70
N ALA A 168 16.50 5.61 0.37
CA ALA A 168 17.76 5.83 1.05
C ALA A 168 18.98 5.54 0.13
N ASN A 169 18.93 4.47 -0.68
CA ASN A 169 20.01 4.12 -1.61
C ASN A 169 20.15 5.14 -2.75
N ILE A 170 19.05 5.67 -3.31
CA ILE A 170 19.08 6.73 -4.33
C ILE A 170 19.83 7.96 -3.78
N ILE A 171 19.50 8.39 -2.58
CA ILE A 171 20.17 9.53 -1.93
C ILE A 171 21.64 9.24 -1.72
N LYS A 172 21.98 8.08 -1.11
CA LYS A 172 23.36 7.68 -0.78
C LYS A 172 24.24 7.55 -2.01
N SER A 173 23.72 7.01 -3.12
CA SER A 173 24.50 6.84 -4.36
C SER A 173 24.65 8.12 -5.18
N SER A 174 23.76 9.09 -4.95
CA SER A 174 23.67 10.32 -5.75
C SER A 174 24.31 11.54 -5.13
N LEU A 175 24.47 11.56 -3.82
CA LEU A 175 24.93 12.73 -3.07
C LEU A 175 26.01 12.33 -2.05
N GLU A 176 26.98 13.21 -1.88
CA GLU A 176 28.07 13.03 -0.92
C GLU A 176 27.75 13.83 0.36
N ASN A 177 27.69 13.13 1.52
CA ASN A 177 27.35 13.70 2.84
C ASN A 177 26.11 14.63 2.84
N PRO A 178 24.97 14.21 2.26
CA PRO A 178 23.81 15.09 2.13
C PRO A 178 23.13 15.37 3.47
N LYS A 179 22.47 16.53 3.54
CA LYS A 179 21.43 16.82 4.54
C LYS A 179 20.07 16.44 3.97
N VAL A 180 19.31 15.63 4.68
CA VAL A 180 18.03 15.09 4.19
C VAL A 180 16.90 15.48 5.10
N LEU A 181 15.82 16.00 4.52
CA LEU A 181 14.54 16.22 5.20
C LEU A 181 13.61 15.05 4.90
N VAL A 182 13.09 14.41 5.95
CA VAL A 182 12.02 13.42 5.86
C VAL A 182 10.71 14.03 6.36
N ILE A 183 9.70 14.07 5.50
CA ILE A 183 8.37 14.58 5.83
C ILE A 183 7.45 13.41 6.08
N GLY A 184 6.93 13.30 7.31
CA GLY A 184 6.04 12.22 7.74
C GLY A 184 6.71 11.32 8.78
N ASN A 185 6.01 11.14 9.91
CA ASN A 185 6.42 10.28 11.04
C ASN A 185 5.61 8.95 11.07
N GLY A 186 5.14 8.50 9.90
CA GLY A 186 4.57 7.17 9.71
C GLY A 186 5.64 6.08 9.65
N MET A 187 5.24 4.82 9.47
CA MET A 187 6.16 3.67 9.39
C MET A 187 7.23 3.89 8.32
N VAL A 188 6.83 4.17 7.07
CA VAL A 188 7.74 4.39 5.94
C VAL A 188 8.73 5.53 6.20
N GLY A 189 8.24 6.69 6.67
CA GLY A 189 9.10 7.84 6.96
C GLY A 189 10.14 7.55 8.04
N ARG A 190 9.75 6.82 9.10
CA ARG A 190 10.68 6.38 10.15
C ARG A 190 11.72 5.40 9.65
N ASP A 191 11.32 4.45 8.80
CA ASP A 191 12.21 3.43 8.24
C ASP A 191 13.25 4.09 7.32
N VAL A 192 12.83 5.01 6.43
CA VAL A 192 13.75 5.83 5.62
C VAL A 192 14.72 6.61 6.51
N ALA A 193 14.21 7.34 7.50
CA ALA A 193 15.06 8.17 8.38
C ALA A 193 16.08 7.33 9.14
N GLN A 194 15.67 6.17 9.65
CA GLN A 194 16.56 5.25 10.37
C GLN A 194 17.67 4.71 9.45
N MET A 195 17.35 4.39 8.20
CA MET A 195 18.35 3.92 7.22
C MET A 195 19.36 4.99 6.84
N LEU A 196 18.88 6.21 6.63
CA LEU A 196 19.74 7.35 6.33
C LEU A 196 20.74 7.59 7.48
N VAL A 197 20.25 7.64 8.72
CA VAL A 197 21.09 7.83 9.90
C VAL A 197 22.08 6.66 10.08
N LYS A 198 21.66 5.40 9.92
CA LYS A 198 22.55 4.24 9.94
C LYS A 198 23.66 4.32 8.88
N SER A 199 23.42 5.02 7.79
CA SER A 199 24.39 5.29 6.73
C SER A 199 25.25 6.54 7.00
N GLY A 200 25.13 7.19 8.16
CA GLY A 200 25.88 8.39 8.55
C GLY A 200 25.35 9.68 7.92
N ILE A 201 24.14 9.68 7.36
CA ILE A 201 23.54 10.84 6.69
C ILE A 201 22.82 11.73 7.70
N ASP A 202 23.08 13.03 7.63
CA ASP A 202 22.40 14.03 8.47
C ASP A 202 20.92 14.13 8.10
N THR A 203 20.06 13.61 8.99
CA THR A 203 18.64 13.44 8.72
C THR A 203 17.80 14.19 9.73
N THR A 204 16.89 15.03 9.20
CA THR A 204 15.89 15.75 9.99
C THR A 204 14.49 15.27 9.58
N MET A 205 13.62 14.97 10.55
CA MET A 205 12.25 14.54 10.33
C MET A 205 11.26 15.60 10.80
N THR A 206 10.19 15.80 10.04
CA THR A 206 9.10 16.67 10.50
C THR A 206 8.14 15.94 11.42
N LEU A 207 7.71 16.61 12.47
CA LEU A 207 6.68 16.14 13.39
C LEU A 207 5.45 17.04 13.31
N ARG A 208 4.25 16.42 13.25
CA ARG A 208 2.98 17.14 13.50
C ARG A 208 2.61 16.95 14.97
N HIS A 209 2.24 18.02 15.63
CA HIS A 209 1.68 17.95 16.98
C HIS A 209 0.24 17.41 16.93
N TYR A 210 0.08 16.09 17.06
CA TYR A 210 -1.22 15.47 17.29
C TYR A 210 -1.52 15.45 18.79
N ARG A 211 -2.77 15.72 19.16
CA ARG A 211 -3.22 15.79 20.56
C ARG A 211 -3.15 14.46 21.32
N HIS A 212 -2.97 13.32 20.65
CA HIS A 212 -2.93 11.99 21.26
C HIS A 212 -1.93 11.09 20.52
N GLY A 213 -0.90 10.63 21.24
CA GLY A 213 0.06 9.62 20.81
C GLY A 213 1.52 10.01 21.06
N GLU A 214 2.34 9.03 21.43
CA GLU A 214 3.79 9.21 21.55
C GLU A 214 4.40 9.27 20.14
N ASN A 215 5.19 10.29 19.88
CA ASN A 215 5.98 10.38 18.66
C ASN A 215 7.17 9.42 18.77
N ILE A 216 7.15 8.34 18.00
CA ILE A 216 8.29 7.44 17.89
C ILE A 216 9.30 8.10 16.96
N ILE A 217 10.47 8.45 17.49
CA ILE A 217 11.56 9.07 16.73
C ILE A 217 12.71 8.07 16.66
N PRO A 218 13.21 7.70 15.46
CA PRO A 218 14.37 6.84 15.34
C PRO A 218 15.61 7.47 15.98
N ASN A 219 16.44 6.67 16.59
CA ASN A 219 17.63 7.15 17.28
C ASN A 219 18.60 7.86 16.31
N GLY A 220 19.07 9.03 16.66
CA GLY A 220 19.97 9.86 15.85
C GLY A 220 19.29 10.77 14.82
N VAL A 221 17.96 10.70 14.68
CA VAL A 221 17.18 11.59 13.81
C VAL A 221 16.89 12.90 14.52
N LYS A 222 17.21 14.03 13.88
CA LYS A 222 16.80 15.37 14.32
C LYS A 222 15.32 15.59 14.00
N THR A 223 14.65 16.41 14.76
CA THR A 223 13.22 16.70 14.52
C THR A 223 12.93 18.19 14.46
N ILE A 224 11.97 18.55 13.63
CA ILE A 224 11.42 19.92 13.55
C ILE A 224 9.88 19.84 13.50
N ASP A 225 9.23 20.95 13.81
CA ASP A 225 7.79 21.07 13.56
C ASP A 225 7.49 21.06 12.06
N TYR A 226 6.41 20.38 11.68
CA TYR A 226 5.98 20.28 10.27
C TYR A 226 5.77 21.65 9.60
N THR A 227 5.36 22.66 10.36
CA THR A 227 5.13 24.02 9.83
C THR A 227 6.41 24.67 9.33
N LEU A 228 7.58 24.29 9.92
CA LEU A 228 8.89 24.83 9.59
C LEU A 228 9.57 24.13 8.41
N ARG A 229 8.89 23.18 7.73
CA ARG A 229 9.49 22.37 6.67
C ARG A 229 10.08 23.18 5.52
N TYR A 230 9.47 24.33 5.17
CA TYR A 230 9.99 25.20 4.11
C TYR A 230 11.20 26.03 4.56
N ASP A 231 11.30 26.35 5.83
CA ASP A 231 12.41 27.15 6.37
C ASP A 231 13.72 26.38 6.29
N ILE A 232 13.66 25.05 6.52
CA ILE A 232 14.85 24.19 6.46
C ILE A 232 15.15 23.66 5.05
N LEU A 233 14.19 23.72 4.10
CA LEU A 233 14.37 23.15 2.75
C LEU A 233 15.59 23.70 2.03
N SER A 234 15.89 24.98 2.17
CA SER A 234 17.09 25.60 1.55
C SER A 234 18.43 25.07 2.09
N GLU A 235 18.41 24.40 3.25
CA GLU A 235 19.60 23.81 3.85
C GLU A 235 19.77 22.32 3.47
N CYS A 236 18.73 21.70 2.90
CA CYS A 236 18.71 20.30 2.55
C CYS A 236 19.18 20.06 1.12
N ASP A 237 19.80 18.89 0.91
CA ASP A 237 20.21 18.41 -0.40
C ASP A 237 19.18 17.47 -1.02
N ALA A 238 18.40 16.79 -0.17
CA ALA A 238 17.32 15.91 -0.58
C ALA A 238 16.11 15.98 0.37
N VAL A 239 14.95 15.65 -0.17
CA VAL A 239 13.66 15.56 0.55
C VAL A 239 13.03 14.23 0.25
N VAL A 240 12.54 13.55 1.29
CA VAL A 240 11.67 12.37 1.18
C VAL A 240 10.35 12.68 1.85
N SER A 241 9.23 12.52 1.14
CA SER A 241 7.91 12.66 1.73
C SER A 241 7.19 11.32 1.77
N ALA A 242 6.62 10.98 2.93
CA ALA A 242 5.93 9.71 3.20
C ALA A 242 4.80 9.96 4.20
N THR A 243 3.79 10.75 3.80
CA THR A 243 2.65 11.08 4.66
C THR A 243 1.35 10.41 4.15
N LEU A 244 0.35 10.36 5.01
CA LEU A 244 -1.03 10.00 4.65
C LEU A 244 -1.88 11.27 4.45
N SER A 245 -1.27 12.37 4.06
CA SER A 245 -1.99 13.63 3.84
C SER A 245 -2.81 13.56 2.55
N PRO A 246 -4.07 13.96 2.55
CA PRO A 246 -4.85 14.07 1.33
C PRO A 246 -4.45 15.28 0.47
N HIS A 247 -3.49 16.09 0.95
CA HIS A 247 -3.04 17.31 0.29
C HIS A 247 -1.53 17.32 0.14
N ARG A 248 -1.04 17.93 -0.93
CA ARG A 248 0.39 18.11 -1.19
C ARG A 248 1.08 18.83 -0.03
N THR A 249 2.11 18.23 0.52
CA THR A 249 2.92 18.74 1.61
C THR A 249 4.00 19.70 1.10
N ILE A 250 4.50 19.49 -0.12
CA ILE A 250 5.45 20.33 -0.83
C ILE A 250 4.82 20.88 -2.11
N LYS A 251 4.69 22.19 -2.20
CA LYS A 251 4.11 22.90 -3.33
C LYS A 251 5.19 23.52 -4.19
N TYR A 252 5.04 23.46 -5.51
CA TYR A 252 5.98 24.04 -6.49
C TYR A 252 6.27 25.51 -6.21
N GLU A 253 5.20 26.31 -5.97
CA GLU A 253 5.32 27.76 -5.78
C GLU A 253 6.19 28.08 -4.57
N LYS A 254 6.11 27.30 -3.50
CA LYS A 254 6.92 27.47 -2.30
C LYS A 254 8.37 27.02 -2.49
N VAL A 255 8.61 26.02 -3.31
CA VAL A 255 9.97 25.60 -3.68
C VAL A 255 10.64 26.66 -4.56
N ALA A 256 9.88 27.29 -5.45
CA ALA A 256 10.39 28.38 -6.31
C ALA A 256 10.84 29.65 -5.53
N GLU A 257 10.33 29.85 -4.31
CA GLU A 257 10.71 30.96 -3.44
C GLU A 257 12.03 30.71 -2.68
N LEU A 258 12.56 29.48 -2.72
CA LEU A 258 13.78 29.10 -1.96
C LEU A 258 15.03 29.70 -2.58
N CYS A 259 15.96 30.13 -1.73
CA CYS A 259 17.27 30.61 -2.18
C CYS A 259 18.20 29.49 -2.70
N ARG A 260 17.95 28.24 -2.26
CA ARG A 260 18.61 27.01 -2.74
C ARG A 260 17.57 25.89 -2.77
N ILE A 261 17.45 25.21 -3.90
CA ILE A 261 16.52 24.12 -4.09
C ILE A 261 17.24 22.79 -3.85
N PRO A 262 16.65 21.85 -3.09
CA PRO A 262 17.15 20.49 -2.96
C PRO A 262 17.31 19.80 -4.32
N LYS A 263 18.36 19.00 -4.49
CA LYS A 263 18.67 18.32 -5.76
C LYS A 263 17.81 17.07 -6.00
N ILE A 264 17.28 16.46 -4.92
CA ILE A 264 16.51 15.23 -5.00
C ILE A 264 15.22 15.38 -4.20
N PHE A 265 14.11 15.08 -4.85
CA PHE A 265 12.80 14.94 -4.22
C PHE A 265 12.30 13.52 -4.44
N ILE A 266 11.91 12.84 -3.36
CA ILE A 266 11.37 11.49 -3.38
C ILE A 266 10.00 11.51 -2.73
N ASP A 267 8.98 11.10 -3.47
CA ASP A 267 7.59 11.04 -3.02
C ASP A 267 7.16 9.57 -2.87
N LEU A 268 6.99 9.13 -1.65
CA LEU A 268 6.53 7.78 -1.30
C LEU A 268 5.04 7.74 -0.94
N ALA A 269 4.34 8.87 -1.08
CA ALA A 269 2.95 9.00 -0.70
C ALA A 269 1.99 8.79 -1.88
N VAL A 270 0.82 8.23 -1.58
CA VAL A 270 -0.36 8.24 -2.46
C VAL A 270 -1.56 8.61 -1.58
N PRO A 271 -2.27 9.69 -1.91
CA PRO A 271 -1.98 10.66 -2.99
C PRO A 271 -0.62 11.35 -2.82
N ARG A 272 -0.10 11.91 -3.92
CA ARG A 272 1.22 12.55 -3.95
C ARG A 272 1.35 13.69 -2.94
N ASP A 273 2.43 13.65 -2.18
CA ASP A 273 2.80 14.68 -1.22
C ASP A 273 3.54 15.86 -1.85
N ILE A 274 4.30 15.60 -2.93
CA ILE A 274 5.17 16.56 -3.59
C ILE A 274 4.57 16.93 -4.96
N ASP A 275 4.56 18.22 -5.27
CA ASP A 275 4.18 18.69 -6.60
C ASP A 275 5.24 18.27 -7.61
N GLU A 276 4.85 17.43 -8.59
CA GLU A 276 5.76 16.90 -9.60
C GLU A 276 6.46 17.98 -10.45
N ARG A 277 5.88 19.19 -10.54
CA ARG A 277 6.50 20.32 -11.22
C ARG A 277 7.85 20.71 -10.63
N VAL A 278 8.22 20.25 -9.43
CA VAL A 278 9.58 20.43 -8.89
C VAL A 278 10.66 19.83 -9.81
N ALA A 279 10.30 18.83 -10.64
CA ALA A 279 11.18 18.29 -11.66
C ALA A 279 11.55 19.29 -12.79
N LEU A 280 10.81 20.40 -12.91
CA LEU A 280 11.12 21.44 -13.89
C LEU A 280 12.28 22.35 -13.48
N PHE A 281 12.69 22.34 -12.22
CA PHE A 281 13.85 23.08 -11.79
C PHE A 281 15.16 22.44 -12.30
N GLU A 282 16.09 23.28 -12.70
CA GLU A 282 17.38 22.83 -13.20
C GLU A 282 18.14 22.01 -12.14
N ASN A 283 18.71 20.88 -12.55
CA ASN A 283 19.48 19.95 -11.71
C ASN A 283 18.67 19.30 -10.57
N VAL A 284 17.33 19.32 -10.63
CA VAL A 284 16.45 18.63 -9.71
C VAL A 284 16.03 17.28 -10.29
N ARG A 285 16.11 16.23 -9.47
CA ARG A 285 15.56 14.90 -9.76
C ARG A 285 14.37 14.64 -8.86
N TYR A 286 13.26 14.29 -9.45
CA TYR A 286 12.03 13.86 -8.76
C TYR A 286 11.79 12.38 -9.01
N TYR A 287 11.48 11.66 -7.96
CA TYR A 287 11.11 10.24 -8.00
C TYR A 287 9.81 10.05 -7.24
N ASN A 288 8.82 9.44 -7.87
CA ASN A 288 7.60 8.98 -7.20
C ASN A 288 7.71 7.50 -6.83
N ILE A 289 6.68 6.96 -6.18
CA ILE A 289 6.63 5.57 -5.74
C ILE A 289 6.79 4.57 -6.90
N ASP A 290 6.27 4.91 -8.09
CA ASP A 290 6.37 4.06 -9.28
C ASP A 290 7.79 4.02 -9.83
N ASP A 291 8.50 5.14 -9.81
CA ASP A 291 9.90 5.21 -10.27
C ASP A 291 10.82 4.39 -9.35
N ILE A 292 10.50 4.35 -8.06
CA ILE A 292 11.25 3.57 -7.08
C ILE A 292 10.95 2.08 -7.20
N GLY A 293 9.70 1.72 -7.53
CA GLY A 293 9.22 0.34 -7.63
C GLY A 293 9.63 -0.41 -8.90
N LYS A 294 10.06 0.28 -9.97
CA LYS A 294 10.42 -0.35 -11.25
C LYS A 294 11.59 -1.32 -11.08
N ASN A 295 11.29 -2.62 -11.13
CA ASN A 295 12.27 -3.71 -11.25
C ASN A 295 11.83 -4.70 -12.31
N GLU A 296 12.78 -5.09 -13.16
CA GLU A 296 12.63 -6.29 -13.97
C GLU A 296 12.54 -7.52 -13.05
N ILE A 297 11.62 -8.43 -13.38
CA ILE A 297 11.49 -9.72 -12.69
C ILE A 297 12.70 -10.55 -13.07
N GLU A 298 13.66 -10.67 -12.17
CA GLU A 298 14.85 -11.49 -12.38
C GLU A 298 14.52 -12.99 -12.37
N LEU A 299 15.41 -13.78 -12.98
CA LEU A 299 15.26 -15.25 -13.03
C LEU A 299 15.16 -15.89 -11.63
N SER A 300 15.74 -15.25 -10.62
CA SER A 300 15.65 -15.64 -9.20
C SER A 300 14.20 -15.60 -8.68
N HIS A 301 13.35 -14.70 -9.18
CA HIS A 301 11.94 -14.63 -8.77
C HIS A 301 11.16 -15.86 -9.23
N LYS A 302 11.52 -16.46 -10.38
CA LYS A 302 10.85 -17.67 -10.87
C LYS A 302 11.06 -18.86 -9.94
N GLN A 303 12.27 -19.08 -9.47
CA GLN A 303 12.57 -20.16 -8.51
C GLN A 303 11.86 -19.92 -7.17
N GLN A 304 11.88 -18.68 -6.68
CA GLN A 304 11.15 -18.31 -5.47
C GLN A 304 9.65 -18.53 -5.62
N MET A 305 9.06 -18.23 -6.80
CA MET A 305 7.63 -18.49 -7.06
C MET A 305 7.26 -19.97 -6.97
N GLU A 306 8.11 -20.88 -7.40
CA GLU A 306 7.85 -22.33 -7.27
C GLU A 306 7.78 -22.74 -5.79
N GLU A 307 8.70 -22.26 -4.96
CA GLU A 307 8.70 -22.51 -3.51
C GLU A 307 7.48 -21.87 -2.83
N ILE A 308 7.16 -20.63 -3.21
CA ILE A 308 5.99 -19.91 -2.69
C ILE A 308 4.71 -20.64 -3.02
N ASN A 309 4.52 -21.05 -4.28
CA ASN A 309 3.32 -21.75 -4.72
C ASN A 309 3.13 -23.07 -3.95
N ALA A 310 4.21 -23.84 -3.73
CA ALA A 310 4.14 -25.08 -2.94
C ALA A 310 3.69 -24.84 -1.48
N ILE A 311 3.99 -23.67 -0.92
CA ILE A 311 3.50 -23.28 0.41
C ILE A 311 2.05 -22.85 0.33
N LEU A 312 1.71 -21.98 -0.63
CA LEU A 312 0.35 -21.44 -0.79
C LEU A 312 -0.68 -22.52 -1.04
N ASP A 313 -0.37 -23.52 -1.87
CA ASP A 313 -1.28 -24.62 -2.20
C ASP A 313 -1.77 -25.34 -0.94
N LYS A 314 -0.90 -25.58 0.04
CA LYS A 314 -1.30 -26.20 1.32
C LYS A 314 -2.31 -25.37 2.10
N TYR A 315 -2.13 -24.05 2.15
CA TYR A 315 -3.04 -23.14 2.85
C TYR A 315 -4.37 -22.98 2.11
N ILE A 316 -4.32 -22.97 0.79
CA ILE A 316 -5.52 -22.93 -0.07
C ILE A 316 -6.31 -24.23 0.10
N ASP A 317 -5.67 -25.39 0.14
CA ASP A 317 -6.32 -26.68 0.42
C ASP A 317 -6.95 -26.72 1.81
N ASP A 318 -6.33 -26.09 2.82
CA ASP A 318 -6.90 -25.94 4.17
C ASP A 318 -8.18 -25.10 4.14
N PHE A 319 -8.21 -24.03 3.33
CA PHE A 319 -9.41 -23.24 3.11
C PHE A 319 -10.54 -24.05 2.49
N TYR A 320 -10.26 -24.83 1.45
CA TYR A 320 -11.28 -25.66 0.78
C TYR A 320 -11.79 -26.80 1.66
N ARG A 321 -10.93 -27.39 2.49
CA ARG A 321 -11.36 -28.38 3.49
C ARG A 321 -12.34 -27.76 4.50
N TRP A 322 -12.01 -26.59 5.02
CA TRP A 322 -12.90 -25.85 5.91
C TRP A 322 -14.22 -25.48 5.22
N TYR A 323 -14.15 -24.94 3.99
CA TYR A 323 -15.33 -24.54 3.23
C TYR A 323 -16.26 -25.72 2.95
N SER A 324 -15.72 -26.83 2.51
CA SER A 324 -16.47 -28.07 2.27
C SER A 324 -17.14 -28.62 3.54
N TYR A 325 -16.47 -28.51 4.70
CA TYR A 325 -17.06 -28.85 5.98
C TYR A 325 -18.23 -27.90 6.33
N LYS A 326 -18.03 -26.61 6.20
CA LYS A 326 -19.08 -25.59 6.45
C LYS A 326 -20.33 -25.86 5.61
N MET A 327 -20.17 -26.17 4.32
CA MET A 327 -21.30 -26.41 3.43
C MET A 327 -22.10 -27.67 3.83
N ARG A 328 -21.42 -28.73 4.26
CA ARG A 328 -22.10 -29.96 4.77
C ARG A 328 -22.91 -29.67 6.02
N VAL A 329 -22.35 -28.94 6.97
CA VAL A 329 -23.05 -28.58 8.23
C VAL A 329 -24.28 -27.70 7.97
N ASN A 330 -24.21 -26.79 7.00
CA ASN A 330 -25.33 -25.91 6.65
C ASN A 330 -26.45 -26.65 5.89
N VAL A 331 -26.17 -27.79 5.25
CA VAL A 331 -27.18 -28.62 4.53
C VAL A 331 -27.83 -29.65 5.46
N GLY A 332 -27.37 -29.79 6.71
CA GLY A 332 -28.03 -30.64 7.72
C GLY A 332 -27.72 -32.12 7.59
N GLU A 333 -26.54 -32.50 7.05
CA GLU A 333 -25.97 -33.84 7.10
C GLU A 333 -25.05 -34.05 8.31
#